data_f758853811fc5abd55cb23d243d637d6
#
_entry.id   f758853811fc5abd55cb23d243d637d6
#
_cell.length_a   1.000
_cell.length_b   1.000
_cell.length_c   1.000
_cell.angle_alpha   90.00
_cell.angle_beta   90.00
_cell.angle_gamma   90.00
#
_symmetry.space_group_name_H-M   'P 1'
#
loop_
_entity.id
_entity.type
_entity.pdbx_description
1 polymer ?
#
loop_
_entity_poly.entity_id
_entity_poly.type
_entity_poly.pdbx_seq_one_letter_code
_entity_poly.pdbx_strand_id
1 'polypeptide(L)'
;AVWAPDADKVSVIGDFNSWNPEKHPLAPRWDSSGIWEGFVPSVQPYSCYKYRIVTKKGENLDKSDPFAFFCERAPKTASKVLPFPQHQWHDGEWMESRKESSSQKKPQSIYEIHAGSWKRSDGDQCLTWLELAEELPHYLADNGFTHVEFMPVMEHPYYGSWGYQTTGYFAPTSRYGTPADFMYLVDSLHNAGIAVILDWVPSHFPADPSGLAKFDGSSVYEYDDPKKGFHPDWKSCIFNYGRNEVRSFLISSARFW
;
A
#
# COMPACT_ATOMS: atom_id res chain seq x y z
N ALA A 1 -5.58 6.15 -14.43
CA ALA A 1 -5.51 4.96 -15.28
C ALA A 1 -5.60 3.70 -14.43
N VAL A 2 -6.14 2.63 -14.98
CA VAL A 2 -6.23 1.33 -14.30
C VAL A 2 -6.13 0.20 -15.31
N TRP A 3 -5.48 -0.89 -14.93
CA TRP A 3 -5.36 -2.09 -15.74
C TRP A 3 -6.52 -3.06 -15.44
N ALA A 4 -7.42 -3.22 -16.41
CA ALA A 4 -8.61 -4.05 -16.33
C ALA A 4 -8.93 -4.64 -17.72
N PRO A 5 -8.12 -5.60 -18.20
CA PRO A 5 -8.14 -6.05 -19.61
C PRO A 5 -9.44 -6.75 -20.02
N ASP A 6 -10.15 -7.34 -19.08
CA ASP A 6 -11.41 -8.05 -19.34
C ASP A 6 -12.66 -7.26 -18.92
N ALA A 7 -12.50 -5.98 -18.54
CA ALA A 7 -13.64 -5.10 -18.27
C ALA A 7 -14.44 -4.78 -19.55
N ASP A 8 -15.77 -4.60 -19.42
CA ASP A 8 -16.63 -4.04 -20.45
C ASP A 8 -16.66 -2.51 -20.38
N LYS A 9 -16.72 -1.96 -19.14
CA LYS A 9 -16.67 -0.52 -18.88
C LYS A 9 -15.92 -0.25 -17.58
N VAL A 10 -15.24 0.89 -17.52
CA VAL A 10 -14.60 1.39 -16.30
C VAL A 10 -14.95 2.86 -16.12
N SER A 11 -15.27 3.24 -14.88
CA SER A 11 -15.51 4.65 -14.50
C SER A 11 -14.82 4.94 -13.18
N VAL A 12 -14.45 6.21 -12.96
CA VAL A 12 -14.01 6.69 -11.64
C VAL A 12 -15.21 7.23 -10.88
N ILE A 13 -15.44 6.70 -9.69
CA ILE A 13 -16.50 7.14 -8.77
C ILE A 13 -15.87 7.69 -7.49
N GLY A 14 -16.42 8.73 -6.91
CA GLY A 14 -15.88 9.34 -5.69
C GLY A 14 -16.66 10.53 -5.20
N ASP A 15 -16.16 11.20 -4.16
CA ASP A 15 -16.78 12.35 -3.53
C ASP A 15 -17.04 13.49 -4.53
N PHE A 16 -16.13 13.67 -5.49
CA PHE A 16 -16.19 14.73 -6.50
C PHE A 16 -17.31 14.55 -7.54
N ASN A 17 -17.93 13.40 -7.61
CA ASN A 17 -19.03 13.13 -8.55
C ASN A 17 -20.25 12.46 -7.89
N SER A 18 -20.32 12.49 -6.55
CA SER A 18 -21.38 11.85 -5.76
C SER A 18 -21.49 10.34 -6.04
N TRP A 19 -20.35 9.71 -6.31
CA TRP A 19 -20.22 8.27 -6.59
C TRP A 19 -21.01 7.80 -7.82
N ASN A 20 -21.29 8.73 -8.76
CA ASN A 20 -22.03 8.44 -9.99
C ASN A 20 -21.11 7.94 -11.11
N PRO A 21 -21.27 6.69 -11.58
CA PRO A 21 -20.39 6.08 -12.59
C PRO A 21 -20.55 6.67 -14.00
N GLU A 22 -21.62 7.40 -14.27
CA GLU A 22 -21.88 8.00 -15.59
C GLU A 22 -21.07 9.29 -15.81
N LYS A 23 -20.59 9.94 -14.73
CA LYS A 23 -19.92 11.24 -14.84
C LYS A 23 -18.48 11.20 -15.31
N HIS A 24 -17.75 10.15 -14.99
CA HIS A 24 -16.33 10.05 -15.31
C HIS A 24 -15.98 8.64 -15.87
N PRO A 25 -16.53 8.29 -17.04
CA PRO A 25 -16.11 7.06 -17.74
C PRO A 25 -14.66 7.20 -18.20
N LEU A 26 -13.92 6.08 -18.14
CA LEU A 26 -12.60 5.96 -18.72
C LEU A 26 -12.67 5.34 -20.11
N ALA A 27 -11.68 5.63 -20.94
CA ALA A 27 -11.54 5.03 -22.26
C ALA A 27 -10.42 3.97 -22.27
N PRO A 28 -10.60 2.83 -22.95
CA PRO A 28 -9.52 1.88 -23.13
C PRO A 28 -8.44 2.48 -24.02
N ARG A 29 -7.18 2.21 -23.69
CA ARG A 29 -6.06 2.62 -24.55
C ARG A 29 -6.10 1.91 -25.89
N TRP A 30 -5.61 2.60 -26.91
CA TRP A 30 -5.56 2.11 -28.30
C TRP A 30 -4.58 0.96 -28.52
N ASP A 31 -3.60 0.77 -27.62
CA ASP A 31 -2.49 -0.17 -27.74
C ASP A 31 -2.82 -1.61 -27.30
N SER A 32 -4.07 -1.91 -27.02
CA SER A 32 -4.54 -3.22 -26.55
C SER A 32 -3.91 -3.69 -25.23
N SER A 33 -3.32 -2.78 -24.43
CA SER A 33 -2.71 -3.10 -23.13
C SER A 33 -3.73 -3.53 -22.06
N GLY A 34 -5.01 -3.26 -22.28
CA GLY A 34 -6.06 -3.45 -21.27
C GLY A 34 -6.07 -2.36 -20.21
N ILE A 35 -5.33 -1.26 -20.42
CA ILE A 35 -5.35 -0.09 -19.57
C ILE A 35 -6.52 0.81 -19.95
N TRP A 36 -7.26 1.26 -18.96
CA TRP A 36 -8.29 2.27 -19.06
C TRP A 36 -7.78 3.58 -18.49
N GLU A 37 -7.97 4.69 -19.19
CA GLU A 37 -7.45 5.99 -18.77
C GLU A 37 -8.43 7.13 -19.04
N GLY A 38 -8.27 8.21 -18.31
CA GLY A 38 -9.04 9.44 -18.44
C GLY A 38 -8.52 10.52 -17.50
N PHE A 39 -9.05 11.71 -17.67
CA PHE A 39 -8.72 12.85 -16.81
C PHE A 39 -9.98 13.32 -16.06
N VAL A 40 -9.85 13.45 -14.75
CA VAL A 40 -10.91 13.95 -13.86
C VAL A 40 -10.48 15.32 -13.34
N PRO A 41 -11.09 16.41 -13.80
CA PRO A 41 -10.68 17.75 -13.39
C PRO A 41 -11.17 18.11 -11.98
N SER A 42 -10.48 19.05 -11.34
CA SER A 42 -10.91 19.71 -10.10
C SER A 42 -11.14 18.78 -8.90
N VAL A 43 -10.46 17.63 -8.88
CA VAL A 43 -10.51 16.74 -7.73
C VAL A 43 -9.71 17.34 -6.58
N GLN A 44 -10.33 17.42 -5.39
CA GLN A 44 -9.67 17.97 -4.22
C GLN A 44 -8.73 16.94 -3.57
N PRO A 45 -7.64 17.40 -2.95
CA PRO A 45 -6.81 16.54 -2.10
C PRO A 45 -7.65 15.77 -1.08
N TYR A 46 -7.27 14.52 -0.84
CA TYR A 46 -7.92 13.59 0.09
C TYR A 46 -9.34 13.16 -0.27
N SER A 47 -9.89 13.58 -1.42
CA SER A 47 -11.16 13.03 -1.92
C SER A 47 -11.08 11.51 -2.04
N CYS A 48 -12.13 10.83 -1.58
CA CYS A 48 -12.25 9.38 -1.71
C CYS A 48 -12.70 9.00 -3.11
N TYR A 49 -12.13 7.90 -3.64
CA TYR A 49 -12.52 7.38 -4.95
C TYR A 49 -12.34 5.86 -5.05
N LYS A 50 -13.03 5.29 -6.03
CA LYS A 50 -12.88 3.90 -6.49
C LYS A 50 -13.02 3.83 -8.00
N TYR A 51 -12.66 2.67 -8.56
CA TYR A 51 -13.04 2.30 -9.92
C TYR A 51 -14.34 1.48 -9.88
N ARG A 52 -15.39 1.94 -10.58
CA ARG A 52 -16.53 1.13 -10.93
C ARG A 52 -16.18 0.38 -12.21
N ILE A 53 -16.12 -0.94 -12.13
CA ILE A 53 -15.82 -1.84 -13.23
C ILE A 53 -17.09 -2.62 -13.56
N VAL A 54 -17.53 -2.56 -14.81
CA VAL A 54 -18.57 -3.42 -15.34
C VAL A 54 -17.88 -4.60 -16.03
N THR A 55 -18.16 -5.82 -15.57
CA THR A 55 -17.59 -7.03 -16.17
C THR A 55 -18.27 -7.36 -17.50
N LYS A 56 -17.65 -8.20 -18.33
CA LYS A 56 -18.28 -8.74 -19.56
C LYS A 56 -19.59 -9.51 -19.31
N LYS A 57 -19.87 -9.89 -18.05
CA LYS A 57 -21.13 -10.51 -17.64
C LYS A 57 -22.18 -9.51 -17.15
N GLY A 58 -21.85 -8.21 -17.13
CA GLY A 58 -22.73 -7.13 -16.68
C GLY A 58 -22.74 -6.94 -15.15
N GLU A 59 -21.83 -7.58 -14.41
CA GLU A 59 -21.70 -7.37 -12.96
C GLU A 59 -20.97 -6.04 -12.67
N ASN A 60 -21.40 -5.34 -11.61
CA ASN A 60 -20.76 -4.11 -11.16
C ASN A 60 -19.83 -4.41 -9.98
N LEU A 61 -18.56 -4.02 -10.12
CA LEU A 61 -17.54 -4.16 -9.09
C LEU A 61 -17.00 -2.77 -8.70
N ASP A 62 -16.89 -2.50 -7.39
CA ASP A 62 -16.27 -1.29 -6.86
C ASP A 62 -14.90 -1.62 -6.27
N LYS A 63 -13.85 -1.30 -7.02
CA LYS A 63 -12.46 -1.63 -6.72
C LYS A 63 -11.68 -0.43 -6.21
N SER A 64 -10.88 -0.64 -5.17
CA SER A 64 -9.84 0.32 -4.77
C SER A 64 -8.78 0.43 -5.85
N ASP A 65 -8.11 1.56 -5.92
CA ASP A 65 -6.98 1.74 -6.85
C ASP A 65 -5.78 0.89 -6.41
N PRO A 66 -5.29 -0.04 -7.23
CA PRO A 66 -4.12 -0.85 -6.90
C PRO A 66 -2.85 -0.04 -6.66
N PHE A 67 -2.76 1.17 -7.24
CA PHE A 67 -1.64 2.10 -7.10
C PHE A 67 -1.91 3.28 -6.17
N ALA A 68 -2.95 3.20 -5.33
CA ALA A 68 -3.24 4.26 -4.37
C ALA A 68 -2.09 4.43 -3.36
N PHE A 69 -1.67 5.66 -3.14
CA PHE A 69 -0.67 6.02 -2.15
C PHE A 69 -1.28 6.31 -0.76
N PHE A 70 -2.60 6.41 -0.69
CA PHE A 70 -3.34 6.61 0.55
C PHE A 70 -4.72 5.97 0.46
N CYS A 71 -5.18 5.38 1.56
CA CYS A 71 -6.47 4.69 1.65
C CYS A 71 -7.31 5.23 2.80
N GLU A 72 -8.61 4.98 2.76
CA GLU A 72 -9.47 5.15 3.93
C GLU A 72 -9.09 4.15 5.03
N ARG A 73 -9.30 4.57 6.28
CA ARG A 73 -9.13 3.67 7.42
C ARG A 73 -10.21 2.57 7.41
N ALA A 74 -9.78 1.33 7.58
CA ALA A 74 -10.69 0.19 7.70
C ALA A 74 -11.78 0.42 8.78
N PRO A 75 -13.03 -0.02 8.57
CA PRO A 75 -13.51 -0.95 7.54
C PRO A 75 -13.83 -0.32 6.18
N LYS A 76 -13.66 0.98 6.01
CA LYS A 76 -13.82 1.64 4.72
C LYS A 76 -12.73 1.20 3.75
N THR A 77 -12.98 1.31 2.45
CA THR A 77 -12.14 0.69 1.43
C THR A 77 -11.84 1.58 0.22
N ALA A 78 -12.17 2.88 0.27
CA ALA A 78 -11.85 3.76 -0.84
C ALA A 78 -10.37 4.18 -0.82
N SER A 79 -9.84 4.42 -1.99
CA SER A 79 -8.57 5.12 -2.19
C SER A 79 -8.76 6.62 -1.98
N LYS A 80 -7.70 7.32 -1.59
CA LYS A 80 -7.70 8.78 -1.41
C LYS A 80 -6.72 9.44 -2.36
N VAL A 81 -7.13 10.57 -2.92
CA VAL A 81 -6.24 11.40 -3.73
C VAL A 81 -5.18 12.03 -2.85
N LEU A 82 -3.92 11.73 -3.13
CA LEU A 82 -2.78 12.24 -2.37
C LEU A 82 -2.06 13.32 -3.17
N PRO A 83 -1.95 14.56 -2.68
CA PRO A 83 -1.12 15.59 -3.30
C PRO A 83 0.37 15.30 -3.06
N PHE A 84 1.25 15.68 -3.99
CA PHE A 84 2.71 15.62 -3.86
C PHE A 84 3.32 17.02 -3.96
N PRO A 85 4.48 17.27 -3.30
CA PRO A 85 5.22 16.43 -2.35
C PRO A 85 4.57 16.38 -0.96
N GLN A 86 4.81 15.29 -0.21
CA GLN A 86 4.19 15.09 1.12
C GLN A 86 5.14 15.40 2.29
N HIS A 87 6.44 15.25 2.10
CA HIS A 87 7.45 15.38 3.14
C HIS A 87 8.74 15.98 2.58
N GLN A 88 9.39 16.82 3.38
CA GLN A 88 10.74 17.30 3.12
C GLN A 88 11.70 16.49 3.99
N TRP A 89 12.58 15.72 3.34
CA TRP A 89 13.54 14.86 4.02
C TRP A 89 14.70 15.66 4.64
N HIS A 90 15.12 15.28 5.83
CA HIS A 90 16.22 15.89 6.57
C HIS A 90 17.34 14.87 6.86
N ASP A 91 17.29 13.67 6.31
CA ASP A 91 18.19 12.54 6.51
C ASP A 91 19.43 12.54 5.58
N GLY A 92 19.80 13.68 5.01
CA GLY A 92 20.88 13.78 4.03
C GLY A 92 22.22 13.23 4.53
N GLU A 93 22.60 13.52 5.77
CA GLU A 93 23.83 13.01 6.38
C GLU A 93 23.81 11.48 6.53
N TRP A 94 22.69 10.93 6.96
CA TRP A 94 22.49 9.48 7.05
C TRP A 94 22.59 8.81 5.68
N MET A 95 21.98 9.39 4.64
CA MET A 95 22.01 8.89 3.27
C MET A 95 23.43 8.88 2.68
N GLU A 96 24.28 9.87 3.00
CA GLU A 96 25.69 9.87 2.58
C GLU A 96 26.51 8.85 3.38
N SER A 97 26.36 8.81 4.71
CA SER A 97 27.08 7.86 5.58
C SER A 97 26.76 6.41 5.21
N ARG A 98 25.54 6.13 4.75
CA ARG A 98 25.09 4.79 4.29
C ARG A 98 25.88 4.32 3.08
N LYS A 99 26.26 5.22 2.15
CA LYS A 99 27.05 4.88 0.96
C LYS A 99 28.46 4.41 1.33
N GLU A 100 29.06 5.02 2.34
CA GLU A 100 30.42 4.69 2.80
C GLU A 100 30.44 3.50 3.74
N SER A 101 29.37 3.32 4.49
CA SER A 101 29.16 2.28 5.50
C SER A 101 28.66 1.00 4.85
N SER A 102 29.53 0.22 4.21
CA SER A 102 29.17 -1.15 3.81
C SER A 102 28.68 -1.91 5.06
N SER A 103 27.37 -2.10 5.16
CA SER A 103 26.70 -2.73 6.29
C SER A 103 27.27 -4.14 6.63
N GLN A 104 27.85 -4.82 5.65
CA GLN A 104 28.45 -6.16 5.80
C GLN A 104 29.68 -6.23 6.71
N LYS A 105 30.28 -5.08 7.06
CA LYS A 105 31.51 -5.02 7.88
C LYS A 105 31.28 -4.55 9.32
N LYS A 106 30.05 -4.14 9.67
CA LYS A 106 29.70 -3.65 11.01
C LYS A 106 28.73 -4.59 11.70
N PRO A 107 28.82 -4.75 13.03
CA PRO A 107 27.79 -5.46 13.78
C PRO A 107 26.42 -4.84 13.54
N GLN A 108 25.40 -5.68 13.42
CA GLN A 108 24.01 -5.27 13.27
C GLN A 108 23.20 -5.83 14.43
N SER A 109 22.35 -5.01 15.01
CA SER A 109 21.34 -5.38 15.99
C SER A 109 19.99 -4.90 15.48
N ILE A 110 19.10 -5.83 15.13
CA ILE A 110 17.82 -5.55 14.49
C ILE A 110 16.71 -5.75 15.53
N TYR A 111 15.82 -4.78 15.64
CA TYR A 111 14.64 -4.85 16.47
C TYR A 111 13.39 -4.91 15.60
N GLU A 112 12.71 -6.06 15.61
CA GLU A 112 11.47 -6.26 14.86
C GLU A 112 10.27 -5.78 15.67
N ILE A 113 9.38 -5.00 15.04
CA ILE A 113 8.17 -4.49 15.70
C ILE A 113 6.93 -4.59 14.81
N HIS A 114 5.79 -4.82 15.45
CA HIS A 114 4.48 -4.50 14.89
C HIS A 114 4.04 -3.13 15.42
N ALA A 115 3.95 -2.12 14.55
CA ALA A 115 3.70 -0.73 14.93
C ALA A 115 2.44 -0.57 15.81
N GLY A 116 1.38 -1.32 15.51
CA GLY A 116 0.11 -1.23 16.23
C GLY A 116 0.06 -1.89 17.60
N SER A 117 1.10 -2.63 18.01
CA SER A 117 1.12 -3.33 19.31
C SER A 117 2.41 -3.15 20.10
N TRP A 118 3.38 -2.40 19.59
CA TRP A 118 4.65 -2.15 20.26
C TRP A 118 4.45 -1.44 21.59
N LYS A 119 3.66 -0.37 21.59
CA LYS A 119 3.26 0.39 22.77
C LYS A 119 1.84 0.91 22.60
N ARG A 120 1.16 1.13 23.70
CA ARG A 120 -0.18 1.73 23.75
C ARG A 120 -0.11 3.08 24.44
N SER A 121 -0.89 4.04 23.94
CA SER A 121 -1.12 5.30 24.60
C SER A 121 -2.08 5.14 25.79
N ASP A 122 -2.23 6.19 26.57
CA ASP A 122 -3.29 6.29 27.59
C ASP A 122 -4.65 6.07 26.95
N GLY A 123 -5.42 5.09 27.44
CA GLY A 123 -6.70 4.69 26.85
C GLY A 123 -6.62 3.52 25.87
N ASP A 124 -5.50 2.78 25.87
CA ASP A 124 -5.30 1.53 25.10
C ASP A 124 -5.40 1.71 23.57
N GLN A 125 -5.04 2.91 23.05
CA GLN A 125 -4.98 3.16 21.62
C GLN A 125 -3.59 2.81 21.05
N CYS A 126 -3.54 2.39 19.77
CA CYS A 126 -2.27 2.26 19.07
C CYS A 126 -1.62 3.64 18.92
N LEU A 127 -0.30 3.70 19.03
CA LEU A 127 0.44 4.91 18.71
C LEU A 127 0.27 5.28 17.22
N THR A 128 0.23 6.56 16.96
CA THR A 128 0.31 7.13 15.60
C THR A 128 1.75 7.09 15.08
N TRP A 129 1.95 7.31 13.77
CA TRP A 129 3.29 7.44 13.20
C TRP A 129 4.09 8.57 13.84
N LEU A 130 3.42 9.68 14.21
CA LEU A 130 4.08 10.81 14.88
C LEU A 130 4.50 10.46 16.31
N GLU A 131 3.65 9.82 17.09
CA GLU A 131 3.99 9.36 18.45
C GLU A 131 5.10 8.32 18.43
N LEU A 132 5.11 7.41 17.42
CA LEU A 132 6.22 6.48 17.21
C LEU A 132 7.51 7.22 16.87
N ALA A 133 7.45 8.30 16.08
CA ALA A 133 8.62 9.09 15.72
C ALA A 133 9.24 9.83 16.93
N GLU A 134 8.45 10.14 17.94
CA GLU A 134 8.93 10.74 19.18
C GLU A 134 9.60 9.72 20.13
N GLU A 135 9.05 8.50 20.21
CA GLU A 135 9.49 7.54 21.24
C GLU A 135 10.46 6.47 20.72
N LEU A 136 10.21 5.92 19.53
CA LEU A 136 10.93 4.76 19.03
C LEU A 136 12.43 5.02 18.76
N PRO A 137 12.86 6.16 18.18
CA PRO A 137 14.28 6.43 17.97
C PRO A 137 15.10 6.42 19.25
N HIS A 138 14.58 7.01 20.31
CA HIS A 138 15.24 7.03 21.63
C HIS A 138 15.33 5.62 22.23
N TYR A 139 14.23 4.88 22.21
CA TYR A 139 14.21 3.50 22.71
C TYR A 139 15.26 2.63 22.01
N LEU A 140 15.37 2.72 20.68
CA LEU A 140 16.30 1.92 19.89
C LEU A 140 17.76 2.31 20.17
N ALA A 141 18.06 3.60 20.24
CA ALA A 141 19.40 4.11 20.53
C ALA A 141 19.87 3.72 21.93
N ASP A 142 19.04 3.91 22.94
CA ASP A 142 19.36 3.58 24.35
C ASP A 142 19.61 2.08 24.56
N ASN A 143 18.99 1.23 23.76
CA ASN A 143 19.17 -0.23 23.80
C ASN A 143 20.24 -0.76 22.82
N GLY A 144 20.91 0.12 22.08
CA GLY A 144 22.02 -0.26 21.17
C GLY A 144 21.58 -0.98 19.90
N PHE A 145 20.32 -0.79 19.47
CA PHE A 145 19.87 -1.29 18.18
C PHE A 145 20.39 -0.39 17.05
N THR A 146 20.74 -1.01 15.94
CA THR A 146 21.20 -0.32 14.72
C THR A 146 20.13 -0.24 13.63
N HIS A 147 19.13 -1.12 13.71
CA HIS A 147 18.05 -1.24 12.74
C HIS A 147 16.74 -1.46 13.48
N VAL A 148 15.67 -0.97 12.87
CA VAL A 148 14.29 -1.40 13.17
C VAL A 148 13.70 -2.09 11.95
N GLU A 149 13.08 -3.24 12.14
CA GLU A 149 12.31 -3.95 11.14
C GLU A 149 10.83 -3.83 11.46
N PHE A 150 10.10 -3.14 10.57
CA PHE A 150 8.65 -3.05 10.70
C PHE A 150 8.00 -4.26 10.01
N MET A 151 7.23 -5.04 10.77
CA MET A 151 6.24 -5.94 10.19
C MET A 151 5.36 -5.16 9.20
N PRO A 152 4.69 -5.81 8.22
CA PRO A 152 4.15 -5.11 7.05
C PRO A 152 3.35 -3.85 7.39
N VAL A 153 3.84 -2.71 6.92
CA VAL A 153 3.22 -1.38 7.12
C VAL A 153 2.20 -1.03 6.04
N MET A 154 2.12 -1.83 4.99
CA MET A 154 1.20 -1.65 3.87
C MET A 154 -0.26 -1.73 4.32
N GLU A 155 -1.17 -1.03 3.62
CA GLU A 155 -2.60 -1.04 3.96
C GLU A 155 -3.20 -2.44 3.87
N HIS A 156 -4.00 -2.80 4.86
CA HIS A 156 -4.64 -4.11 5.00
C HIS A 156 -5.99 -3.99 5.73
N PRO A 157 -7.01 -4.81 5.38
CA PRO A 157 -8.34 -4.70 5.97
C PRO A 157 -8.40 -5.28 7.39
N TYR A 158 -7.72 -6.41 7.63
CA TYR A 158 -7.80 -7.18 8.85
C TYR A 158 -6.62 -6.92 9.78
N TYR A 159 -6.85 -6.25 10.91
CA TYR A 159 -5.82 -5.91 11.89
C TYR A 159 -5.03 -7.13 12.41
N GLY A 160 -5.74 -8.24 12.67
CA GLY A 160 -5.14 -9.49 13.17
C GLY A 160 -4.20 -10.20 12.19
N SER A 161 -4.12 -9.71 10.94
CA SER A 161 -3.12 -10.20 9.98
C SER A 161 -1.73 -9.61 10.17
N TRP A 162 -1.57 -8.60 11.04
CA TRP A 162 -0.34 -7.84 11.24
C TRP A 162 0.23 -7.20 9.96
N GLY A 163 -0.64 -6.96 8.97
CA GLY A 163 -0.26 -6.42 7.68
C GLY A 163 0.00 -7.46 6.58
N TYR A 164 0.07 -8.76 6.90
CA TYR A 164 0.33 -9.82 5.90
C TYR A 164 -0.82 -10.06 4.91
N GLN A 165 -2.04 -9.56 5.20
CA GLN A 165 -3.16 -9.57 4.25
C GLN A 165 -3.26 -8.21 3.53
N THR A 166 -2.25 -7.89 2.74
CA THR A 166 -2.08 -6.58 2.09
C THR A 166 -3.11 -6.32 0.99
N THR A 167 -3.73 -5.14 1.01
CA THR A 167 -4.63 -4.65 -0.05
C THR A 167 -4.12 -3.38 -0.73
N GLY A 168 -3.28 -2.57 -0.06
CA GLY A 168 -2.71 -1.34 -0.61
C GLY A 168 -1.19 -1.40 -0.72
N TYR A 169 -0.68 -1.86 -1.87
CA TYR A 169 0.75 -2.12 -2.10
C TYR A 169 1.63 -0.88 -2.18
N PHE A 170 1.03 0.32 -2.27
CA PHE A 170 1.73 1.60 -2.38
C PHE A 170 1.32 2.58 -1.27
N ALA A 171 0.54 2.13 -0.28
CA ALA A 171 0.04 2.98 0.79
C ALA A 171 0.46 2.43 2.16
N PRO A 172 1.05 3.23 3.04
CA PRO A 172 1.15 2.86 4.45
C PRO A 172 -0.26 2.80 5.04
N THR A 173 -0.45 1.89 6.01
CA THR A 173 -1.76 1.75 6.64
C THR A 173 -2.21 3.07 7.29
N SER A 174 -3.42 3.46 6.97
CA SER A 174 -4.06 4.69 7.48
C SER A 174 -4.47 4.60 8.95
N ARG A 175 -4.25 3.45 9.59
CA ARG A 175 -4.55 3.24 11.02
C ARG A 175 -3.75 4.14 11.93
N TYR A 176 -2.52 4.46 11.56
CA TYR A 176 -1.56 5.17 12.41
C TYR A 176 -1.27 6.58 11.93
N GLY A 177 -1.92 7.06 10.85
CA GLY A 177 -1.75 8.41 10.34
C GLY A 177 -1.70 8.48 8.81
N THR A 178 -1.14 9.56 8.31
CA THR A 178 -0.99 9.84 6.88
C THR A 178 0.32 9.27 6.32
N PRO A 179 0.47 9.16 4.99
CA PRO A 179 1.76 8.84 4.38
C PRO A 179 2.88 9.82 4.75
N ALA A 180 2.57 11.11 4.92
CA ALA A 180 3.55 12.10 5.37
C ALA A 180 4.05 11.83 6.80
N ASP A 181 3.16 11.40 7.69
CA ASP A 181 3.53 11.05 9.07
C ASP A 181 4.46 9.81 9.10
N PHE A 182 4.21 8.85 8.21
CA PHE A 182 5.09 7.69 8.07
C PHE A 182 6.48 8.08 7.52
N MET A 183 6.53 8.98 6.52
CA MET A 183 7.81 9.52 6.02
C MET A 183 8.56 10.26 7.13
N TYR A 184 7.86 11.03 7.97
CA TYR A 184 8.44 11.71 9.12
C TYR A 184 9.03 10.73 10.14
N LEU A 185 8.35 9.61 10.43
CA LEU A 185 8.90 8.55 11.29
C LEU A 185 10.21 7.99 10.72
N VAL A 186 10.26 7.68 9.42
CA VAL A 186 11.48 7.17 8.79
C VAL A 186 12.61 8.20 8.84
N ASP A 187 12.31 9.46 8.57
CA ASP A 187 13.26 10.58 8.66
C ASP A 187 13.84 10.73 10.10
N SER A 188 12.97 10.64 11.10
CA SER A 188 13.35 10.70 12.52
C SER A 188 14.27 9.54 12.92
N LEU A 189 13.98 8.32 12.45
CA LEU A 189 14.81 7.13 12.67
C LEU A 189 16.21 7.28 12.02
N HIS A 190 16.26 7.73 10.78
CA HIS A 190 17.50 8.00 10.06
C HIS A 190 18.34 9.06 10.77
N ASN A 191 17.74 10.15 11.23
CA ASN A 191 18.45 11.20 12.00
C ASN A 191 18.96 10.72 13.36
N ALA A 192 18.36 9.67 13.93
CA ALA A 192 18.86 8.99 15.13
C ALA A 192 19.93 7.91 14.81
N GLY A 193 20.32 7.75 13.53
CA GLY A 193 21.30 6.74 13.11
C GLY A 193 20.74 5.33 12.99
N ILE A 194 19.42 5.16 13.02
CA ILE A 194 18.73 3.85 12.94
C ILE A 194 18.29 3.59 11.49
N ALA A 195 18.72 2.47 10.93
CA ALA A 195 18.26 2.02 9.64
C ALA A 195 16.86 1.38 9.72
N VAL A 196 16.07 1.54 8.66
CA VAL A 196 14.72 1.00 8.59
C VAL A 196 14.66 -0.15 7.60
N ILE A 197 14.08 -1.26 8.03
CA ILE A 197 13.74 -2.43 7.22
C ILE A 197 12.21 -2.51 7.17
N LEU A 198 11.64 -2.71 5.99
CA LEU A 198 10.21 -2.91 5.80
C LEU A 198 9.95 -4.32 5.33
N ASP A 199 9.13 -5.05 6.08
CA ASP A 199 8.65 -6.36 5.64
C ASP A 199 7.64 -6.16 4.49
N TRP A 200 7.93 -6.75 3.33
CA TRP A 200 7.17 -6.60 2.09
C TRP A 200 6.57 -7.93 1.66
N VAL A 201 5.28 -7.96 1.32
CA VAL A 201 4.49 -9.16 1.08
C VAL A 201 4.19 -9.36 -0.41
N PRO A 202 5.10 -9.89 -1.23
CA PRO A 202 4.90 -10.05 -2.68
C PRO A 202 4.23 -11.36 -3.09
N SER A 203 3.92 -12.25 -2.14
CA SER A 203 3.52 -13.62 -2.46
C SER A 203 2.02 -13.80 -2.64
N HIS A 204 1.23 -13.11 -1.86
CA HIS A 204 -0.23 -13.31 -1.79
C HIS A 204 -0.96 -12.02 -1.42
N PHE A 205 -2.28 -12.03 -1.59
CA PHE A 205 -3.19 -10.95 -1.20
C PHE A 205 -4.56 -11.53 -0.82
N PRO A 206 -5.34 -10.83 0.04
CA PRO A 206 -6.65 -11.32 0.48
C PRO A 206 -7.68 -11.27 -0.65
N ALA A 207 -8.73 -12.10 -0.51
CA ALA A 207 -9.83 -12.18 -1.47
C ALA A 207 -10.92 -11.13 -1.24
N ASP A 208 -10.60 -10.01 -0.61
CA ASP A 208 -11.55 -8.92 -0.33
C ASP A 208 -12.15 -8.35 -1.62
N PRO A 209 -13.47 -8.13 -1.69
CA PRO A 209 -14.15 -7.71 -2.90
C PRO A 209 -13.65 -6.38 -3.48
N SER A 210 -13.19 -5.47 -2.63
CA SER A 210 -12.63 -4.17 -3.04
C SER A 210 -11.16 -4.23 -3.46
N GLY A 211 -10.45 -5.33 -3.16
CA GLY A 211 -9.04 -5.54 -3.45
C GLY A 211 -8.75 -6.10 -4.85
N LEU A 212 -7.58 -6.73 -4.97
CA LEU A 212 -7.05 -7.23 -6.25
C LEU A 212 -7.75 -8.49 -6.77
N ALA A 213 -8.37 -9.30 -5.89
CA ALA A 213 -9.01 -10.56 -6.29
C ALA A 213 -10.12 -10.34 -7.31
N LYS A 214 -10.09 -11.08 -8.41
CA LYS A 214 -11.05 -10.97 -9.52
C LYS A 214 -11.29 -9.52 -9.93
N PHE A 215 -10.20 -8.79 -10.16
CA PHE A 215 -10.20 -7.32 -10.22
C PHE A 215 -11.19 -6.74 -11.24
N ASP A 216 -11.28 -7.34 -12.42
CA ASP A 216 -12.24 -6.97 -13.49
C ASP A 216 -13.31 -8.05 -13.74
N GLY A 217 -13.48 -8.97 -12.77
CA GLY A 217 -14.32 -10.16 -12.88
C GLY A 217 -13.54 -11.39 -13.36
N SER A 218 -12.30 -11.21 -13.80
CA SER A 218 -11.36 -12.28 -14.18
C SER A 218 -10.17 -12.36 -13.20
N SER A 219 -9.34 -13.40 -13.33
CA SER A 219 -8.09 -13.52 -12.57
C SER A 219 -7.00 -12.63 -13.18
N VAL A 220 -7.02 -11.35 -12.85
CA VAL A 220 -6.06 -10.37 -13.38
C VAL A 220 -4.71 -10.48 -12.68
N TYR A 221 -4.70 -10.46 -11.38
CA TYR A 221 -3.48 -10.49 -10.54
C TYR A 221 -3.12 -11.90 -10.09
N GLU A 222 -4.10 -12.76 -9.85
CA GLU A 222 -3.91 -14.14 -9.41
C GLU A 222 -3.88 -15.14 -10.56
N TYR A 223 -3.39 -16.35 -10.30
CA TYR A 223 -3.58 -17.48 -11.22
C TYR A 223 -5.05 -17.89 -11.28
N ASP A 224 -5.53 -18.24 -12.47
CA ASP A 224 -6.91 -18.66 -12.69
C ASP A 224 -7.16 -20.11 -12.18
N ASP A 225 -6.15 -20.97 -12.25
CA ASP A 225 -6.19 -22.32 -11.67
C ASP A 225 -6.19 -22.22 -10.14
N PRO A 226 -7.28 -22.62 -9.44
CA PRO A 226 -7.37 -22.50 -7.98
C PRO A 226 -6.30 -23.31 -7.22
N LYS A 227 -5.71 -24.34 -7.84
CA LYS A 227 -4.61 -25.10 -7.25
C LYS A 227 -3.30 -24.31 -7.20
N LYS A 228 -3.16 -23.29 -8.05
CA LYS A 228 -2.00 -22.41 -8.13
C LYS A 228 -2.31 -21.01 -7.59
N GLY A 229 -3.55 -20.56 -7.70
CA GLY A 229 -4.00 -19.21 -7.45
C GLY A 229 -4.54 -18.96 -6.05
N PHE A 230 -4.66 -19.99 -5.21
CA PHE A 230 -5.24 -19.84 -3.87
C PHE A 230 -4.50 -20.68 -2.83
N HIS A 231 -4.20 -20.04 -1.70
CA HIS A 231 -3.58 -20.67 -0.54
C HIS A 231 -4.65 -21.02 0.48
N PRO A 232 -4.98 -22.32 0.69
CA PRO A 232 -6.11 -22.71 1.52
C PRO A 232 -5.94 -22.37 3.00
N ASP A 233 -4.72 -22.48 3.54
CA ASP A 233 -4.44 -22.21 4.95
C ASP A 233 -4.55 -20.72 5.27
N TRP A 234 -4.03 -19.86 4.40
CA TRP A 234 -4.04 -18.41 4.57
C TRP A 234 -5.26 -17.74 3.95
N LYS A 235 -6.12 -18.51 3.24
CA LYS A 235 -7.31 -18.02 2.54
C LYS A 235 -7.03 -16.80 1.66
N SER A 236 -5.93 -16.83 0.92
CA SER A 236 -5.42 -15.73 0.12
C SER A 236 -5.14 -16.14 -1.31
N CYS A 237 -5.26 -15.19 -2.23
CA CYS A 237 -4.89 -15.35 -3.63
C CYS A 237 -3.38 -15.29 -3.79
N ILE A 238 -2.83 -16.03 -4.77
CA ILE A 238 -1.41 -16.08 -5.10
C ILE A 238 -1.17 -15.31 -6.40
N PHE A 239 -0.23 -14.38 -6.40
CA PHE A 239 0.12 -13.58 -7.56
C PHE A 239 0.57 -14.45 -8.75
N ASN A 240 0.06 -14.11 -9.93
CA ASN A 240 0.47 -14.73 -11.19
C ASN A 240 1.77 -14.11 -11.73
N TYR A 241 2.90 -14.58 -11.24
CA TYR A 241 4.22 -14.10 -11.68
C TYR A 241 4.54 -14.40 -13.17
N GLY A 242 3.72 -15.20 -13.84
CA GLY A 242 3.83 -15.42 -15.28
C GLY A 242 3.43 -14.21 -16.12
N ARG A 243 2.64 -13.28 -15.56
CA ARG A 243 2.22 -12.04 -16.24
C ARG A 243 3.26 -10.93 -16.04
N ASN A 244 3.63 -10.27 -17.13
CA ASN A 244 4.58 -9.14 -17.09
C ASN A 244 4.03 -7.97 -16.27
N GLU A 245 2.73 -7.70 -16.37
CA GLU A 245 2.04 -6.62 -15.66
C GLU A 245 2.06 -6.84 -14.15
N VAL A 246 1.86 -8.08 -13.70
CA VAL A 246 1.93 -8.44 -12.28
C VAL A 246 3.36 -8.30 -11.76
N ARG A 247 4.36 -8.74 -12.52
CA ARG A 247 5.77 -8.51 -12.17
C ARG A 247 6.11 -7.02 -12.11
N SER A 248 5.64 -6.25 -13.09
CA SER A 248 5.82 -4.80 -13.11
C SER A 248 5.18 -4.13 -11.90
N PHE A 249 3.97 -4.53 -11.53
CA PHE A 249 3.26 -4.06 -10.33
C PHE A 249 4.08 -4.31 -9.08
N LEU A 250 4.54 -5.55 -8.86
CA LEU A 250 5.31 -5.93 -7.66
C LEU A 250 6.68 -5.24 -7.62
N ILE A 251 7.43 -5.20 -8.75
CA ILE A 251 8.71 -4.49 -8.82
C ILE A 251 8.52 -2.99 -8.55
N SER A 252 7.45 -2.39 -9.07
CA SER A 252 7.12 -0.98 -8.82
C SER A 252 6.83 -0.73 -7.34
N SER A 253 6.10 -1.64 -6.67
CA SER A 253 5.84 -1.56 -5.24
C SER A 253 7.15 -1.66 -4.42
N ALA A 254 8.00 -2.65 -4.72
CA ALA A 254 9.29 -2.77 -4.05
C ALA A 254 10.17 -1.53 -4.23
N ARG A 255 10.20 -0.97 -5.44
CA ARG A 255 10.96 0.26 -5.74
C ARG A 255 10.38 1.49 -5.05
N PHE A 256 9.06 1.56 -4.91
CA PHE A 256 8.37 2.64 -4.21
C PHE A 256 8.80 2.71 -2.74
N TRP A 257 8.79 1.57 -2.05
CA TRP A 257 9.22 1.46 -0.65
C TRP A 257 10.71 1.61 -0.45
#